data_58b4d592629fc54d38fdb21c4c054537
#
_entry.id   58b4d592629fc54d38fdb21c4c054537
#
_cell.length_a   1.000
_cell.length_b   1.000
_cell.length_c   1.000
_cell.angle_alpha   90.00
_cell.angle_beta   90.00
_cell.angle_gamma   90.00
#
_symmetry.space_group_name_H-M   'P 1'
#
loop_
_entity.id
_entity.type
_entity.pdbx_description
1 polymer ?
#
loop_
_entity_poly.entity_id
_entity_poly.type
_entity_poly.pdbx_seq_one_letter_code
_entity_poly.pdbx_strand_id
1 'polypeptide(L)'
;MISDMETFEACEEPSEPLQGQDTKIALALRVIAGMKDQLDNLERVLSGSDASFDAEKMLLKEQRDEREFYSPVHQSRTVDGVFDGEHMIGEDGRGYLVPPNYASKSRLVEGDLLRLVITDGGKFIFKQKGPIERLRAMGMLVRDDESDAWCVAADGRKYCVLPAAISFHKGTPGDEVVILLPKNTPSKWAAVENVIKRDISTFG
;
A
#
# COMPACT_ATOMS: atom_id res chain seq x y z
N MET A 1 39.20 -73.28 6.65
CA MET A 1 38.04 -72.89 5.86
C MET A 1 37.39 -71.78 6.62
N ILE A 2 37.59 -70.65 6.09
CA ILE A 2 37.51 -69.37 6.74
C ILE A 2 36.11 -68.84 6.47
N SER A 3 35.45 -68.46 7.54
CA SER A 3 34.10 -67.83 7.48
C SER A 3 34.27 -66.37 7.81
N ASP A 4 34.10 -65.53 6.81
CA ASP A 4 34.13 -64.08 6.96
C ASP A 4 32.81 -63.63 7.55
N MET A 5 32.91 -62.96 8.68
CA MET A 5 31.80 -62.37 9.41
C MET A 5 31.81 -60.86 9.11
N GLU A 6 30.98 -60.45 8.17
CA GLU A 6 30.75 -59.02 7.88
C GLU A 6 29.94 -58.38 9.00
N THR A 7 30.55 -57.45 9.67
CA THR A 7 29.95 -56.54 10.64
C THR A 7 29.14 -55.46 9.90
N PHE A 8 27.84 -55.46 10.16
CA PHE A 8 26.92 -54.44 9.66
C PHE A 8 27.04 -53.22 10.59
N GLU A 9 27.69 -52.17 10.11
CA GLU A 9 27.72 -50.87 10.76
C GLU A 9 26.39 -50.15 10.49
N ALA A 10 25.64 -49.89 11.56
CA ALA A 10 24.45 -49.07 11.53
C ALA A 10 24.85 -47.60 11.31
N CYS A 11 24.48 -47.06 10.17
CA CYS A 11 24.53 -45.62 9.93
C CYS A 11 23.47 -44.91 10.80
N GLU A 12 23.90 -44.24 11.84
CA GLU A 12 23.13 -43.26 12.56
C GLU A 12 22.96 -42.04 11.66
N GLU A 13 21.72 -41.78 11.26
CA GLU A 13 21.33 -40.49 10.62
C GLU A 13 21.42 -39.36 11.65
N PRO A 14 22.06 -38.22 11.32
CA PRO A 14 22.06 -37.06 12.21
C PRO A 14 20.67 -36.42 12.21
N SER A 15 20.03 -36.43 13.38
CA SER A 15 18.82 -35.74 13.68
C SER A 15 18.99 -34.24 13.41
N GLU A 16 18.24 -33.72 12.44
CA GLU A 16 18.13 -32.26 12.16
C GLU A 16 17.65 -31.50 13.40
N PRO A 17 18.25 -30.34 13.72
CA PRO A 17 17.83 -29.53 14.87
C PRO A 17 16.49 -28.86 14.60
N LEU A 18 15.57 -29.00 15.56
CA LEU A 18 14.22 -28.41 15.63
C LEU A 18 14.23 -26.86 15.76
N GLN A 19 14.91 -26.16 14.87
CA GLN A 19 14.99 -24.69 14.90
C GLN A 19 13.77 -23.96 14.28
N GLY A 20 12.89 -24.69 13.59
CA GLY A 20 11.73 -24.10 12.93
C GLY A 20 10.47 -23.95 13.79
N GLN A 21 10.36 -24.68 14.89
CA GLN A 21 9.16 -24.64 15.73
C GLN A 21 9.23 -23.53 16.77
N ASP A 22 10.38 -23.29 17.36
CA ASP A 22 10.57 -22.23 18.37
C ASP A 22 10.37 -20.84 17.79
N THR A 23 10.79 -20.61 16.55
CA THR A 23 10.55 -19.35 15.83
C THR A 23 9.07 -19.10 15.53
N LYS A 24 8.31 -20.13 15.20
CA LYS A 24 6.86 -20.01 14.94
C LYS A 24 6.10 -19.73 16.23
N ILE A 25 6.47 -20.38 17.33
CA ILE A 25 5.88 -20.16 18.65
C ILE A 25 6.21 -18.76 19.17
N ALA A 26 7.47 -18.31 19.02
CA ALA A 26 7.87 -16.95 19.39
C ALA A 26 7.12 -15.89 18.58
N LEU A 27 6.91 -16.12 17.28
CA LEU A 27 6.13 -15.23 16.43
C LEU A 27 4.65 -15.19 16.86
N ALA A 28 4.05 -16.35 17.14
CA ALA A 28 2.67 -16.46 17.60
C ALA A 28 2.47 -15.75 18.95
N LEU A 29 3.38 -15.91 19.89
CA LEU A 29 3.35 -15.23 21.18
C LEU A 29 3.45 -13.70 21.03
N ARG A 30 4.25 -13.22 20.08
CA ARG A 30 4.38 -11.80 19.79
C ARG A 30 3.12 -11.20 19.19
N VAL A 31 2.43 -11.94 18.31
CA VAL A 31 1.14 -11.54 17.75
C VAL A 31 0.08 -11.49 18.85
N ILE A 32 0.03 -12.49 19.73
CA ILE A 32 -0.90 -12.53 20.87
C ILE A 32 -0.66 -11.37 21.82
N ALA A 33 0.60 -11.02 22.12
CA ALA A 33 0.93 -9.86 22.94
C ALA A 33 0.39 -8.55 22.31
N GLY A 34 0.60 -8.34 21.02
CA GLY A 34 0.09 -7.16 20.31
C GLY A 34 -1.44 -7.07 20.29
N MET A 35 -2.14 -8.22 20.20
CA MET A 35 -3.60 -8.26 20.30
C MET A 35 -4.10 -7.92 21.70
N LYS A 36 -3.38 -8.34 22.74
CA LYS A 36 -3.70 -7.99 24.14
C LYS A 36 -3.59 -6.47 24.36
N ASP A 37 -2.53 -5.85 23.90
CA ASP A 37 -2.33 -4.39 24.04
C ASP A 37 -3.45 -3.61 23.32
N GLN A 38 -3.94 -4.12 22.18
CA GLN A 38 -5.07 -3.52 21.47
C GLN A 38 -6.39 -3.66 22.22
N LEU A 39 -6.62 -4.81 22.85
CA LEU A 39 -7.81 -5.04 23.69
C LEU A 39 -7.80 -4.15 24.94
N ASP A 40 -6.67 -4.02 25.61
CA ASP A 40 -6.52 -3.16 26.78
C ASP A 40 -6.75 -1.68 26.43
N ASN A 41 -6.32 -1.24 25.24
CA ASN A 41 -6.61 0.09 24.74
C ASN A 41 -8.10 0.30 24.43
N LEU A 42 -8.78 -0.68 23.86
CA LEU A 42 -10.22 -0.62 23.61
C LEU A 42 -11.03 -0.61 24.92
N GLU A 43 -10.63 -1.41 25.90
CA GLU A 43 -11.26 -1.45 27.22
C GLU A 43 -11.12 -0.09 27.92
N ARG A 44 -9.95 0.56 27.81
CA ARG A 44 -9.70 1.90 28.37
C ARG A 44 -10.58 2.97 27.70
N VAL A 45 -10.79 2.89 26.40
CA VAL A 45 -11.70 3.80 25.66
C VAL A 45 -13.15 3.58 26.05
N LEU A 46 -13.57 2.33 26.24
CA LEU A 46 -14.94 2.00 26.60
C LEU A 46 -15.27 2.28 28.07
N SER A 47 -14.29 2.16 28.96
CA SER A 47 -14.47 2.42 30.40
C SER A 47 -14.53 3.92 30.78
N GLY A 48 -14.35 4.83 29.79
CA GLY A 48 -14.57 6.26 29.98
C GLY A 48 -13.67 6.95 31.00
N SER A 49 -12.54 6.36 31.37
CA SER A 49 -11.69 6.86 32.44
C SER A 49 -10.72 7.98 32.03
N ASP A 50 -10.76 8.46 30.78
CA ASP A 50 -9.98 9.62 30.36
C ASP A 50 -10.82 10.58 29.51
N ALA A 51 -11.42 11.54 30.18
CA ALA A 51 -12.08 12.71 29.57
C ALA A 51 -11.08 13.78 29.11
N SER A 52 -10.01 13.37 28.43
CA SER A 52 -9.13 14.28 27.68
C SER A 52 -8.61 13.53 26.45
N PHE A 53 -9.49 13.40 25.47
CA PHE A 53 -9.09 12.95 24.16
C PHE A 53 -8.32 14.08 23.48
N ASP A 54 -7.05 14.19 23.82
CA ASP A 54 -6.14 15.20 23.28
C ASP A 54 -5.95 14.95 21.78
N ALA A 55 -6.62 15.77 20.97
CA ALA A 55 -6.38 15.85 19.53
C ALA A 55 -4.88 16.14 19.22
N GLU A 56 -4.20 16.79 20.16
CA GLU A 56 -2.76 17.06 20.14
C GLU A 56 -1.93 15.78 20.22
N LYS A 57 -2.40 14.74 20.92
CA LYS A 57 -1.73 13.43 21.02
C LYS A 57 -1.86 12.59 19.74
N MET A 58 -2.93 12.78 18.96
CA MET A 58 -3.07 12.19 17.63
C MET A 58 -2.12 12.83 16.61
N LEU A 59 -1.99 14.15 16.64
CA LEU A 59 -1.02 14.89 15.81
C LEU A 59 0.43 14.54 16.16
N LEU A 60 0.73 14.36 17.45
CA LEU A 60 2.04 13.91 17.92
C LEU A 60 2.34 12.45 17.58
N LYS A 61 1.33 11.59 17.43
CA LYS A 61 1.50 10.20 17.04
C LYS A 61 1.80 10.08 15.54
N GLU A 62 1.17 10.90 14.69
CA GLU A 62 1.52 10.97 13.27
C GLU A 62 2.95 11.52 13.07
N GLN A 63 3.37 12.52 13.85
CA GLN A 63 4.75 13.03 13.83
C GLN A 63 5.76 12.08 14.48
N ARG A 64 5.33 11.18 15.38
CA ARG A 64 6.19 10.18 16.01
C ARG A 64 6.46 9.02 15.08
N ASP A 65 5.48 8.57 14.29
CA ASP A 65 5.66 7.56 13.26
C ASP A 65 6.65 8.00 12.17
N GLU A 66 6.76 9.31 11.89
CA GLU A 66 7.78 9.84 11.00
C GLU A 66 9.19 9.91 11.64
N ARG A 67 9.30 10.04 12.98
CA ARG A 67 10.59 10.10 13.68
C ARG A 67 11.14 8.75 14.10
N GLU A 68 10.32 7.77 14.43
CA GLU A 68 10.75 6.38 14.68
C GLU A 68 11.35 5.72 13.43
N PHE A 69 11.07 6.27 12.26
CA PHE A 69 11.61 5.80 10.99
C PHE A 69 13.12 6.08 10.81
N TYR A 70 13.72 6.91 11.65
CA TYR A 70 15.15 7.28 11.59
C TYR A 70 16.04 6.60 12.63
N SER A 71 15.57 5.55 13.30
CA SER A 71 16.44 4.78 14.20
C SER A 71 17.33 3.81 13.40
N PRO A 72 18.66 3.87 13.57
CA PRO A 72 19.63 3.23 12.65
C PRO A 72 19.91 1.75 12.91
N VAL A 73 18.97 0.95 13.43
CA VAL A 73 19.24 -0.44 13.84
C VAL A 73 18.27 -1.49 13.22
N HIS A 74 17.42 -1.11 12.28
CA HIS A 74 16.60 -2.10 11.57
C HIS A 74 17.09 -2.27 10.14
N GLN A 75 17.45 -3.50 9.76
CA GLN A 75 17.81 -3.89 8.38
C GLN A 75 16.56 -3.78 7.48
N SER A 76 16.06 -2.58 7.26
CA SER A 76 15.00 -2.35 6.31
C SER A 76 15.56 -2.41 4.90
N ARG A 77 15.00 -3.29 4.07
CA ARG A 77 15.33 -3.33 2.65
C ARG A 77 14.59 -2.20 1.94
N THR A 78 15.34 -1.42 1.19
CA THR A 78 14.78 -0.35 0.36
C THR A 78 14.84 -0.75 -1.12
N VAL A 79 13.75 -0.53 -1.85
CA VAL A 79 13.66 -0.74 -3.30
C VAL A 79 13.14 0.53 -3.92
N ASP A 80 13.85 1.07 -4.89
CA ASP A 80 13.36 2.18 -5.71
C ASP A 80 12.64 1.62 -6.94
N GLY A 81 11.69 2.37 -7.50
CA GLY A 81 10.93 1.92 -8.66
C GLY A 81 10.03 2.99 -9.23
N VAL A 82 9.28 2.62 -10.25
CA VAL A 82 8.39 3.48 -11.03
C VAL A 82 6.95 3.00 -10.88
N PHE A 83 6.02 3.92 -10.71
CA PHE A 83 4.59 3.62 -10.62
C PHE A 83 3.99 3.41 -12.02
N ASP A 84 3.23 2.32 -12.22
CA ASP A 84 2.60 1.95 -13.49
C ASP A 84 1.09 2.25 -13.56
N GLY A 85 0.52 2.77 -12.48
CA GLY A 85 -0.92 3.03 -12.31
C GLY A 85 -1.54 2.21 -11.16
N GLU A 86 -1.03 1.03 -10.88
CA GLU A 86 -1.49 0.14 -9.80
C GLU A 86 -0.32 -0.37 -8.96
N HIS A 87 0.82 -0.65 -9.59
CA HIS A 87 1.99 -1.24 -8.96
C HIS A 87 3.18 -0.30 -9.05
N MET A 88 4.13 -0.51 -8.18
CA MET A 88 5.49 -0.01 -8.33
C MET A 88 6.35 -1.10 -8.94
N ILE A 89 6.91 -0.86 -10.10
CA ILE A 89 7.89 -1.74 -10.72
C ILE A 89 9.25 -1.38 -10.14
N GLY A 90 9.77 -2.25 -9.29
CA GLY A 90 11.05 -2.04 -8.62
C GLY A 90 12.24 -2.23 -9.54
N GLU A 91 13.39 -1.66 -9.18
CA GLU A 91 14.67 -1.90 -9.86
C GLU A 91 15.10 -3.38 -9.82
N ASP A 92 14.52 -4.17 -8.89
CA ASP A 92 14.71 -5.62 -8.81
C ASP A 92 13.82 -6.41 -9.80
N GLY A 93 13.09 -5.72 -10.67
CA GLY A 93 12.19 -6.29 -11.67
C GLY A 93 10.89 -6.86 -11.10
N ARG A 94 10.57 -6.61 -9.82
CA ARG A 94 9.35 -7.08 -9.17
C ARG A 94 8.28 -6.00 -9.16
N GLY A 95 7.02 -6.42 -9.31
CA GLY A 95 5.86 -5.57 -9.11
C GLY A 95 5.41 -5.58 -7.64
N TYR A 96 5.26 -4.41 -7.04
CA TYR A 96 4.76 -4.22 -5.69
C TYR A 96 3.44 -3.48 -5.74
N LEU A 97 2.37 -4.11 -5.26
CA LEU A 97 1.04 -3.50 -5.25
C LEU A 97 1.06 -2.25 -4.35
N VAL A 98 0.76 -1.09 -4.94
CA VAL A 98 0.67 0.17 -4.22
C VAL A 98 -0.74 0.29 -3.62
N PRO A 99 -0.89 0.54 -2.31
CA PRO A 99 -2.21 0.70 -1.72
C PRO A 99 -3.02 1.80 -2.43
N PRO A 100 -4.25 1.52 -2.92
CA PRO A 100 -5.04 2.50 -3.68
C PRO A 100 -5.31 3.80 -2.94
N ASN A 101 -5.46 3.73 -1.61
CA ASN A 101 -5.64 4.93 -0.76
C ASN A 101 -4.37 5.80 -0.73
N TYR A 102 -3.19 5.19 -0.72
CA TYR A 102 -1.94 5.95 -0.80
C TYR A 102 -1.77 6.59 -2.17
N ALA A 103 -1.95 5.81 -3.24
CA ALA A 103 -1.84 6.30 -4.61
C ALA A 103 -2.81 7.47 -4.89
N SER A 104 -4.05 7.36 -4.43
CA SER A 104 -5.09 8.39 -4.56
C SER A 104 -4.74 9.66 -3.78
N LYS A 105 -4.39 9.54 -2.49
CA LYS A 105 -4.03 10.70 -1.64
C LYS A 105 -2.79 11.43 -2.14
N SER A 106 -1.79 10.67 -2.59
CA SER A 106 -0.54 11.22 -3.15
C SER A 106 -0.69 11.67 -4.60
N ARG A 107 -1.86 11.43 -5.21
CA ARG A 107 -2.14 11.73 -6.63
C ARG A 107 -1.05 11.18 -7.55
N LEU A 108 -0.70 9.91 -7.32
CA LEU A 108 0.34 9.27 -8.11
C LEU A 108 -0.08 9.17 -9.57
N VAL A 109 0.84 9.51 -10.45
CA VAL A 109 0.70 9.44 -11.90
C VAL A 109 1.66 8.38 -12.43
N GLU A 110 1.25 7.68 -13.47
CA GLU A 110 2.08 6.69 -14.16
C GLU A 110 3.44 7.31 -14.55
N GLY A 111 4.54 6.69 -14.09
CA GLY A 111 5.89 7.22 -14.23
C GLY A 111 6.47 7.90 -12.99
N ASP A 112 5.68 8.16 -11.93
CA ASP A 112 6.21 8.72 -10.68
C ASP A 112 7.24 7.80 -10.04
N LEU A 113 8.30 8.38 -9.49
CA LEU A 113 9.34 7.65 -8.78
C LEU A 113 8.91 7.39 -7.34
N LEU A 114 8.92 6.12 -6.97
CA LEU A 114 8.58 5.66 -5.63
C LEU A 114 9.77 4.98 -4.97
N ARG A 115 9.78 5.03 -3.66
CA ARG A 115 10.63 4.23 -2.79
C ARG A 115 9.76 3.36 -1.91
N LEU A 116 10.01 2.06 -1.96
CA LEU A 116 9.44 1.07 -1.05
C LEU A 116 10.45 0.76 0.05
N VAL A 117 10.02 0.87 1.28
CA VAL A 117 10.77 0.38 2.43
C VAL A 117 10.06 -0.85 2.97
N ILE A 118 10.77 -1.95 3.00
CA ILE A 118 10.31 -3.23 3.54
C ILE A 118 10.91 -3.35 4.94
N THR A 119 10.09 -3.27 5.97
CA THR A 119 10.54 -3.42 7.35
C THR A 119 10.81 -4.88 7.70
N ASP A 120 11.55 -5.14 8.76
CA ASP A 120 11.84 -6.50 9.25
C ASP A 120 10.57 -7.29 9.56
N GLY A 121 9.48 -6.62 9.91
CA GLY A 121 8.16 -7.21 10.10
C GLY A 121 7.40 -7.48 8.79
N GLY A 122 8.02 -7.29 7.62
CA GLY A 122 7.39 -7.49 6.30
C GLY A 122 6.38 -6.42 5.91
N LYS A 123 6.30 -5.28 6.62
CA LYS A 123 5.41 -4.18 6.28
C LYS A 123 6.01 -3.36 5.13
N PHE A 124 5.17 -3.03 4.15
CA PHE A 124 5.51 -2.19 3.00
C PHE A 124 5.13 -0.75 3.28
N ILE A 125 6.10 0.16 3.15
CA ILE A 125 5.92 1.59 3.30
C ILE A 125 6.37 2.26 2.01
N PHE A 126 5.42 2.87 1.29
CA PHE A 126 5.70 3.58 0.06
C PHE A 126 5.94 5.06 0.34
N LYS A 127 6.93 5.64 -0.35
CA LYS A 127 7.22 7.08 -0.33
C LYS A 127 7.40 7.58 -1.77
N GLN A 128 6.72 8.64 -2.12
CA GLN A 128 6.97 9.32 -3.40
C GLN A 128 8.30 10.05 -3.32
N LYS A 129 9.21 9.73 -4.24
CA LYS A 129 10.56 10.29 -4.29
C LYS A 129 10.63 11.52 -5.17
N GLY A 130 9.90 11.50 -6.28
CA GLY A 130 9.83 12.62 -7.20
C GLY A 130 8.60 12.52 -8.10
N PRO A 131 7.73 13.53 -8.10
CA PRO A 131 6.67 13.63 -9.08
C PRO A 131 7.27 14.00 -10.45
N ILE A 132 6.80 13.33 -11.50
CA ILE A 132 7.11 13.71 -12.88
C ILE A 132 6.33 14.98 -13.29
N GLU A 133 6.71 15.59 -14.41
CA GLU A 133 5.93 16.67 -14.99
C GLU A 133 4.53 16.20 -15.40
N ARG A 134 3.51 16.96 -15.01
CA ARG A 134 2.10 16.60 -15.17
C ARG A 134 1.35 17.61 -16.04
N LEU A 135 0.39 17.10 -16.81
CA LEU A 135 -0.65 17.87 -17.46
C LEU A 135 -1.96 17.74 -16.69
N ARG A 136 -2.74 18.81 -16.63
CA ARG A 136 -4.14 18.76 -16.20
C ARG A 136 -5.03 18.64 -17.41
N ALA A 137 -5.97 17.72 -17.35
CA ALA A 137 -7.04 17.59 -18.31
C ALA A 137 -8.39 17.57 -17.58
N MET A 138 -9.45 18.02 -18.24
CA MET A 138 -10.82 17.90 -17.77
C MET A 138 -11.55 16.87 -18.61
N GLY A 139 -12.34 16.04 -17.96
CA GLY A 139 -13.13 15.03 -18.63
C GLY A 139 -14.39 14.66 -17.85
N MET A 140 -15.15 13.76 -18.40
CA MET A 140 -16.37 13.24 -17.80
C MET A 140 -16.10 11.90 -17.14
N LEU A 141 -16.58 11.72 -15.92
CA LEU A 141 -16.51 10.44 -15.20
C LEU A 141 -17.52 9.47 -15.83
N VAL A 142 -17.02 8.33 -16.26
CA VAL A 142 -17.81 7.27 -16.86
C VAL A 142 -17.47 5.93 -16.22
N ARG A 143 -18.40 5.01 -16.29
CA ARG A 143 -18.14 3.60 -16.05
C ARG A 143 -17.89 2.90 -17.36
N ASP A 144 -16.89 2.08 -17.42
CA ASP A 144 -16.63 1.28 -18.60
C ASP A 144 -17.56 0.06 -18.61
N ASP A 145 -18.33 -0.11 -19.70
CA ASP A 145 -19.40 -1.11 -19.80
C ASP A 145 -18.86 -2.54 -19.80
N GLU A 146 -17.61 -2.76 -20.24
CA GLU A 146 -17.02 -4.08 -20.34
C GLU A 146 -16.31 -4.52 -19.05
N SER A 147 -15.55 -3.63 -18.44
CA SER A 147 -14.70 -3.92 -17.28
C SER A 147 -15.28 -3.45 -15.94
N ASP A 148 -16.40 -2.73 -15.96
CA ASP A 148 -16.98 -2.03 -14.81
C ASP A 148 -15.97 -1.12 -14.08
N ALA A 149 -14.89 -0.73 -14.76
CA ALA A 149 -13.86 0.13 -14.23
C ALA A 149 -14.28 1.60 -14.28
N TRP A 150 -13.77 2.38 -13.32
CA TRP A 150 -13.92 3.83 -13.34
C TRP A 150 -12.95 4.44 -14.35
N CYS A 151 -13.48 5.23 -15.27
CA CYS A 151 -12.70 5.92 -16.29
C CYS A 151 -13.12 7.39 -16.39
N VAL A 152 -12.21 8.20 -16.89
CA VAL A 152 -12.49 9.59 -17.28
C VAL A 152 -12.30 9.70 -18.79
N ALA A 153 -13.35 10.14 -19.47
CA ALA A 153 -13.32 10.45 -20.90
C ALA A 153 -12.85 11.91 -21.07
N ALA A 154 -11.65 12.09 -21.58
CA ALA A 154 -11.03 13.39 -21.83
C ALA A 154 -10.31 13.37 -23.18
N ASP A 155 -10.45 14.43 -23.99
CA ASP A 155 -9.77 14.61 -25.28
C ASP A 155 -9.92 13.41 -26.25
N GLY A 156 -11.12 12.77 -26.25
CA GLY A 156 -11.43 11.63 -27.10
C GLY A 156 -10.76 10.31 -26.67
N ARG A 157 -10.17 10.26 -25.47
CA ARG A 157 -9.57 9.06 -24.86
C ARG A 157 -10.22 8.73 -23.53
N LYS A 158 -10.17 7.47 -23.14
CA LYS A 158 -10.56 7.00 -21.80
C LYS A 158 -9.32 6.73 -20.98
N TYR A 159 -9.29 7.26 -19.76
CA TYR A 159 -8.23 7.05 -18.79
C TYR A 159 -8.80 6.32 -17.58
N CYS A 160 -8.19 5.23 -17.17
CA CYS A 160 -8.56 4.53 -15.95
C CYS A 160 -8.21 5.37 -14.73
N VAL A 161 -9.06 5.34 -13.71
CA VAL A 161 -8.85 6.04 -12.45
C VAL A 161 -9.11 5.11 -11.27
N LEU A 162 -8.40 5.33 -10.17
CA LEU A 162 -8.53 4.50 -8.99
C LEU A 162 -9.91 4.70 -8.33
N PRO A 163 -10.65 3.61 -8.04
CA PRO A 163 -11.94 3.69 -7.34
C PRO A 163 -11.86 4.43 -6.00
N ALA A 164 -10.71 4.32 -5.30
CA ALA A 164 -10.47 5.03 -4.04
C ALA A 164 -10.52 6.55 -4.19
N ALA A 165 -10.05 7.10 -5.32
CA ALA A 165 -10.12 8.52 -5.61
C ALA A 165 -11.55 8.98 -5.84
N ILE A 166 -12.33 8.19 -6.59
CA ILE A 166 -13.74 8.50 -6.87
C ILE A 166 -14.58 8.44 -5.58
N SER A 167 -14.37 7.42 -4.76
CA SER A 167 -15.05 7.29 -3.47
C SER A 167 -14.72 8.44 -2.52
N PHE A 168 -13.48 8.89 -2.49
CA PHE A 168 -13.05 10.03 -1.67
C PHE A 168 -13.78 11.33 -2.07
N HIS A 169 -13.89 11.59 -3.35
CA HIS A 169 -14.58 12.77 -3.88
C HIS A 169 -16.11 12.58 -4.03
N LYS A 170 -16.63 11.39 -3.69
CA LYS A 170 -18.04 10.99 -3.88
C LYS A 170 -18.49 11.22 -5.33
N GLY A 171 -17.62 10.87 -6.30
CA GLY A 171 -17.91 11.02 -7.74
C GLY A 171 -19.03 10.10 -8.20
N THR A 172 -19.85 10.59 -9.12
CA THR A 172 -20.90 9.84 -9.80
C THR A 172 -20.70 9.91 -11.31
N PRO A 173 -21.12 8.88 -12.09
CA PRO A 173 -21.04 8.96 -13.54
C PRO A 173 -21.72 10.21 -14.07
N GLY A 174 -21.07 10.91 -15.01
CA GLY A 174 -21.53 12.19 -15.56
C GLY A 174 -20.95 13.43 -14.87
N ASP A 175 -20.30 13.30 -13.70
CA ASP A 175 -19.58 14.41 -13.08
C ASP A 175 -18.37 14.83 -13.92
N GLU A 176 -18.00 16.10 -13.86
CA GLU A 176 -16.76 16.59 -14.44
C GLU A 176 -15.58 16.29 -13.51
N VAL A 177 -14.48 15.83 -14.07
CA VAL A 177 -13.30 15.44 -13.28
C VAL A 177 -12.06 16.12 -13.84
N VAL A 178 -11.29 16.73 -12.95
CA VAL A 178 -9.95 17.21 -13.23
C VAL A 178 -8.98 16.09 -12.95
N ILE A 179 -8.25 15.67 -13.98
CA ILE A 179 -7.25 14.59 -13.90
C ILE A 179 -5.86 15.11 -14.16
N LEU A 180 -4.89 14.40 -13.61
CA LEU A 180 -3.46 14.60 -13.83
C LEU A 180 -2.94 13.44 -14.68
N LEU A 181 -2.20 13.79 -15.74
CA LEU A 181 -1.57 12.87 -16.65
C LEU A 181 -0.07 13.16 -16.74
N PRO A 182 0.78 12.19 -17.07
CA PRO A 182 2.18 12.47 -17.39
C PRO A 182 2.25 13.35 -18.64
N LYS A 183 3.14 14.36 -18.60
CA LYS A 183 3.26 15.34 -19.71
C LYS A 183 3.90 14.75 -20.95
N ASN A 184 4.91 13.89 -20.77
CA ASN A 184 5.81 13.49 -21.87
C ASN A 184 5.61 12.03 -22.31
N THR A 185 4.75 11.27 -21.64
CA THR A 185 4.50 9.85 -21.92
C THR A 185 3.02 9.58 -22.04
N PRO A 186 2.60 8.73 -23.00
CA PRO A 186 1.22 8.26 -23.03
C PRO A 186 0.94 7.42 -21.77
N SER A 187 -0.25 7.60 -21.21
CA SER A 187 -0.69 6.89 -20.02
C SER A 187 -2.05 6.26 -20.27
N LYS A 188 -2.31 5.13 -19.61
CA LYS A 188 -3.63 4.53 -19.51
C LYS A 188 -4.34 4.94 -18.22
N TRP A 189 -3.57 5.33 -17.21
CA TRP A 189 -4.05 5.72 -15.89
C TRP A 189 -3.95 7.22 -15.69
N ALA A 190 -4.92 7.77 -14.98
CA ALA A 190 -4.90 9.17 -14.56
C ALA A 190 -5.11 9.27 -13.04
N ALA A 191 -4.45 10.24 -12.42
CA ALA A 191 -4.75 10.60 -11.05
C ALA A 191 -5.90 11.62 -11.00
N VAL A 192 -6.85 11.42 -10.10
CA VAL A 192 -7.94 12.37 -9.88
C VAL A 192 -7.44 13.50 -8.98
N GLU A 193 -7.52 14.73 -9.47
CA GLU A 193 -7.21 15.92 -8.67
C GLU A 193 -8.46 16.46 -7.97
N ASN A 194 -9.58 16.54 -8.70
CA ASN A 194 -10.85 17.03 -8.17
C ASN A 194 -12.03 16.48 -8.97
N VAL A 195 -13.20 16.43 -8.34
CA VAL A 195 -14.49 16.11 -8.99
C VAL A 195 -15.43 17.27 -8.82
N ILE A 196 -15.96 17.78 -9.92
CA ILE A 196 -16.89 18.89 -9.99
C ILE A 196 -18.28 18.29 -10.21
N LYS A 197 -19.17 18.47 -9.23
CA LYS A 197 -20.54 17.97 -9.34
C LYS A 197 -21.29 18.73 -10.40
N ARG A 198 -21.90 18.00 -11.33
CA ARG A 198 -22.91 18.60 -12.21
C ARG A 198 -24.26 18.63 -11.49
N ASP A 199 -24.72 19.84 -11.16
CA ASP A 199 -26.09 20.03 -10.72
C ASP A 199 -27.02 19.80 -11.93
N ILE A 200 -27.69 18.64 -11.93
CA ILE A 200 -28.67 18.23 -12.97
C ILE A 200 -29.96 19.11 -12.87
N SER A 201 -29.96 20.08 -11.98
CA SER A 201 -31.15 20.91 -11.66
C SER A 201 -31.51 21.99 -12.70
N THR A 202 -30.83 22.10 -13.85
CA THR A 202 -31.02 23.25 -14.75
C THR A 202 -31.68 22.92 -16.10
N PHE A 203 -32.28 21.74 -16.26
CA PHE A 203 -33.12 21.43 -17.42
C PHE A 203 -34.45 20.84 -16.94
N GLY A 204 -35.31 21.73 -16.48
CA GLY A 204 -36.73 21.51 -16.28
C GLY A 204 -37.51 22.58 -17.03
#